data_69553537294238ed719e506fc16b39e7
#
_entry.id   69553537294238ed719e506fc16b39e7
#
_cell.length_a   1.000
_cell.length_b   1.000
_cell.length_c   1.000
_cell.angle_alpha   90.00
_cell.angle_beta   90.00
_cell.angle_gamma   90.00
#
_symmetry.space_group_name_H-M   'P 1'
#
loop_
_entity.id
_entity.type
_entity.pdbx_description
1 polymer ?
#
loop_
_entity_poly.entity_id
_entity_poly.type
_entity_poly.pdbx_seq_one_letter_code
_entity_poly.pdbx_strand_id
1 'polypeptide(L)'
;MRHGKAHRKLGRTSAHRTAMFANMSASLIKHEQIVTTLPKAKELRPFVEKLVTLAKRGDLHARRQAISQVRDVEQVGKLFAVLGPRYAERNGGYIRVLKAGFRHGDNAAMAVIEFVDRDPDAKGQDSGPSQSEGEAAEAA
;
A
#
# COMPACT_ATOMS: atom_id res chain seq x y z
N MET A 1 -30.12 -5.62 -7.97
CA MET A 1 -29.09 -6.60 -7.59
C MET A 1 -27.78 -6.38 -8.37
N ARG A 2 -26.63 -6.63 -7.78
CA ARG A 2 -25.29 -6.38 -8.39
C ARG A 2 -24.67 -7.70 -8.88
N HIS A 3 -25.34 -8.40 -9.76
CA HIS A 3 -24.81 -9.64 -10.31
C HIS A 3 -23.59 -9.38 -11.22
N GLY A 4 -22.50 -10.13 -11.05
CA GLY A 4 -21.29 -10.01 -11.83
C GLY A 4 -20.51 -8.69 -11.64
N LYS A 5 -20.87 -7.87 -10.66
CA LYS A 5 -20.23 -6.56 -10.37
C LYS A 5 -19.59 -6.61 -8.99
N ALA A 6 -18.29 -6.84 -8.96
CA ALA A 6 -17.47 -6.69 -7.76
C ALA A 6 -16.92 -5.25 -7.66
N HIS A 7 -16.46 -4.89 -6.48
CA HIS A 7 -15.77 -3.64 -6.17
C HIS A 7 -16.65 -2.37 -6.18
N ARG A 8 -16.12 -1.34 -5.54
CA ARG A 8 -16.73 -0.01 -5.46
C ARG A 8 -16.26 0.86 -6.62
N LYS A 9 -17.13 1.70 -7.13
CA LYS A 9 -16.79 2.66 -8.17
C LYS A 9 -16.06 3.90 -7.64
N LEU A 10 -16.22 4.24 -6.35
CA LEU A 10 -15.58 5.37 -5.67
C LEU A 10 -15.81 6.73 -6.35
N GLY A 11 -16.93 6.87 -7.10
CA GLY A 11 -17.25 8.09 -7.83
C GLY A 11 -16.27 8.44 -8.95
N ARG A 12 -15.55 7.44 -9.51
CA ARG A 12 -14.49 7.66 -10.49
C ARG A 12 -14.68 6.80 -11.74
N THR A 13 -14.11 7.24 -12.86
CA THR A 13 -14.03 6.44 -14.08
C THR A 13 -13.12 5.24 -13.88
N SER A 14 -13.24 4.23 -14.74
CA SER A 14 -12.42 3.03 -14.72
C SER A 14 -10.92 3.35 -14.82
N ALA A 15 -10.54 4.22 -15.76
CA ALA A 15 -9.14 4.65 -15.93
C ALA A 15 -8.60 5.37 -14.68
N HIS A 16 -9.39 6.25 -14.09
CA HIS A 16 -9.01 6.96 -12.87
C HIS A 16 -8.81 6.00 -11.68
N ARG A 17 -9.72 5.01 -11.52
CA ARG A 17 -9.57 4.01 -10.45
C ARG A 17 -8.29 3.18 -10.63
N THR A 18 -8.01 2.74 -11.85
CA THR A 18 -6.79 1.98 -12.15
C THR A 18 -5.52 2.77 -11.79
N ALA A 19 -5.45 4.03 -12.21
CA ALA A 19 -4.33 4.91 -11.86
C ALA A 19 -4.23 5.17 -10.36
N MET A 20 -5.35 5.41 -9.70
CA MET A 20 -5.40 5.64 -8.26
C MET A 20 -4.87 4.44 -7.47
N PHE A 21 -5.30 3.22 -7.79
CA PHE A 21 -4.84 2.03 -7.10
C PHE A 21 -3.38 1.69 -7.42
N ALA A 22 -2.91 1.96 -8.63
CA ALA A 22 -1.50 1.85 -8.96
C ALA A 22 -0.64 2.77 -8.06
N ASN A 23 -1.00 4.04 -7.96
CA ASN A 23 -0.29 5.00 -7.11
C ASN A 23 -0.37 4.67 -5.62
N MET A 24 -1.55 4.29 -5.14
CA MET A 24 -1.74 3.92 -3.73
C MET A 24 -0.97 2.65 -3.36
N SER A 25 -0.90 1.67 -4.26
CA SER A 25 -0.13 0.45 -4.02
C SER A 25 1.37 0.72 -4.00
N ALA A 26 1.88 1.57 -4.89
CA ALA A 26 3.27 2.01 -4.86
C ALA A 26 3.61 2.70 -3.53
N SER A 27 2.76 3.63 -3.08
CA SER A 27 2.93 4.31 -1.78
C SER A 27 2.89 3.33 -0.61
N LEU A 28 1.97 2.37 -0.63
CA LEU A 28 1.87 1.36 0.44
C LEU A 28 3.09 0.43 0.46
N ILE A 29 3.61 0.03 -0.68
CA ILE A 29 4.83 -0.78 -0.75
C ILE A 29 6.02 0.02 -0.21
N LYS A 30 6.12 1.30 -0.57
CA LYS A 30 7.22 2.17 -0.16
C LYS A 30 7.24 2.41 1.35
N HIS A 31 6.14 2.89 1.89
CA HIS A 31 6.02 3.32 3.29
C HIS A 31 5.51 2.25 4.25
N GLU A 32 5.03 1.15 3.73
CA GLU A 32 4.45 0.01 4.45
C GLU A 32 3.23 0.35 5.33
N GLN A 33 2.89 1.62 5.45
CA GLN A 33 1.70 2.13 6.13
C GLN A 33 1.27 3.45 5.50
N ILE A 34 0.00 3.56 5.11
CA ILE A 34 -0.58 4.82 4.62
C ILE A 34 -1.94 5.09 5.28
N VAL A 35 -2.34 6.35 5.30
CA VAL A 35 -3.66 6.80 5.79
C VAL A 35 -4.50 7.22 4.61
N THR A 36 -5.72 6.70 4.52
CA THR A 36 -6.66 7.02 3.45
C THR A 36 -8.10 6.90 3.94
N THR A 37 -9.08 7.12 3.07
CA THR A 37 -10.48 6.89 3.44
C THR A 37 -10.77 5.40 3.56
N LEU A 38 -11.67 5.03 4.45
CA LEU A 38 -12.03 3.63 4.72
C LEU A 38 -12.48 2.86 3.47
N PRO A 39 -13.34 3.40 2.58
CA PRO A 39 -13.71 2.70 1.35
C PRO A 39 -12.52 2.40 0.43
N LYS A 40 -11.60 3.37 0.26
CA LYS A 40 -10.38 3.17 -0.54
C LYS A 40 -9.47 2.11 0.06
N ALA A 41 -9.26 2.14 1.38
CA ALA A 41 -8.45 1.14 2.07
C ALA A 41 -9.01 -0.28 1.89
N LYS A 42 -10.32 -0.44 2.01
CA LYS A 42 -10.99 -1.73 1.82
C LYS A 42 -10.86 -2.27 0.40
N GLU A 43 -10.90 -1.41 -0.61
CA GLU A 43 -10.74 -1.82 -2.01
C GLU A 43 -9.26 -2.04 -2.38
N LEU A 44 -8.34 -1.29 -1.77
CA LEU A 44 -6.91 -1.44 -2.00
C LEU A 44 -6.37 -2.77 -1.47
N ARG A 45 -6.88 -3.24 -0.33
CA ARG A 45 -6.40 -4.46 0.33
C ARG A 45 -6.32 -5.67 -0.61
N PRO A 46 -7.40 -6.10 -1.27
CA PRO A 46 -7.33 -7.25 -2.16
C PRO A 46 -6.41 -7.03 -3.35
N PHE A 47 -6.28 -5.81 -3.83
CA PHE A 47 -5.38 -5.46 -4.93
C PHE A 47 -3.91 -5.70 -4.54
N VAL A 48 -3.48 -5.17 -3.41
CA VAL A 48 -2.08 -5.31 -2.94
C VAL A 48 -1.78 -6.73 -2.46
N GLU A 49 -2.74 -7.43 -1.85
CA GLU A 49 -2.54 -8.84 -1.46
C GLU A 49 -2.26 -9.75 -2.66
N LYS A 50 -2.89 -9.49 -3.80
CA LYS A 50 -2.57 -10.19 -5.06
C LYS A 50 -1.15 -9.88 -5.55
N LEU A 51 -0.69 -8.64 -5.38
CA LEU A 51 0.70 -8.27 -5.70
C LEU A 51 1.71 -9.01 -4.82
N VAL A 52 1.43 -9.15 -3.53
CA VAL A 52 2.27 -9.95 -2.62
C VAL A 52 2.30 -11.42 -3.05
N THR A 53 1.17 -11.97 -3.46
CA THR A 53 1.11 -13.34 -4.00
C THR A 53 1.98 -13.51 -5.25
N LEU A 54 1.96 -12.53 -6.16
CA LEU A 54 2.86 -12.53 -7.33
C LEU A 54 4.33 -12.46 -6.90
N ALA A 55 4.66 -11.63 -5.91
CA ALA A 55 6.03 -11.53 -5.38
C ALA A 55 6.51 -12.84 -4.74
N LYS A 56 5.63 -13.57 -4.08
CA LYS A 56 5.93 -14.89 -3.50
C LYS A 56 6.24 -15.94 -4.58
N ARG A 57 5.61 -15.86 -5.75
CA ARG A 57 5.95 -16.71 -6.89
C ARG A 57 7.35 -16.42 -7.42
N GLY A 58 7.75 -15.17 -7.48
CA GLY A 58 9.10 -14.73 -7.78
C GLY A 58 9.58 -14.91 -9.23
N ASP A 59 8.74 -15.42 -10.13
CA ASP A 59 9.12 -15.65 -11.53
C ASP A 59 9.09 -14.35 -12.36
N LEU A 60 9.72 -14.37 -13.52
CA LEU A 60 9.78 -13.22 -14.43
C LEU A 60 8.37 -12.78 -14.88
N HIS A 61 7.48 -13.73 -15.14
CA HIS A 61 6.11 -13.45 -15.55
C HIS A 61 5.34 -12.70 -14.45
N ALA A 62 5.43 -13.16 -13.20
CA ALA A 62 4.82 -12.48 -12.06
C ALA A 62 5.35 -11.05 -11.89
N ARG A 63 6.67 -10.85 -12.05
CA ARG A 63 7.28 -9.51 -11.99
C ARG A 63 6.74 -8.58 -13.07
N ARG A 64 6.62 -9.06 -14.30
CA ARG A 64 6.07 -8.28 -15.41
C ARG A 64 4.59 -7.90 -15.17
N GLN A 65 3.80 -8.82 -14.64
CA GLN A 65 2.42 -8.54 -14.24
C GLN A 65 2.34 -7.48 -13.14
N ALA A 66 3.18 -7.57 -12.12
CA ALA A 66 3.23 -6.58 -11.04
C ALA A 66 3.62 -5.19 -11.58
N ILE A 67 4.61 -5.10 -12.45
CA ILE A 67 5.03 -3.83 -13.09
C ILE A 67 3.87 -3.22 -13.90
N SER A 68 3.13 -4.02 -14.64
CA SER A 68 2.00 -3.54 -15.43
C SER A 68 0.87 -2.96 -14.57
N GLN A 69 0.69 -3.48 -13.36
CA GLN A 69 -0.35 -3.04 -12.43
C GLN A 69 0.07 -1.84 -11.58
N VAL A 70 1.28 -1.85 -11.04
CA VAL A 70 1.81 -0.81 -10.13
C VAL A 70 2.40 0.37 -10.91
N ARG A 71 3.03 0.10 -12.05
CA ARG A 71 3.68 1.08 -12.94
C ARG A 71 4.88 1.81 -12.33
N ASP A 72 5.39 1.31 -11.20
CA ASP A 72 6.56 1.82 -10.52
C ASP A 72 7.55 0.67 -10.34
N VAL A 73 8.62 0.69 -11.16
CA VAL A 73 9.60 -0.40 -11.21
C VAL A 73 10.40 -0.51 -9.92
N GLU A 74 10.72 0.62 -9.28
CA GLU A 74 11.47 0.66 -8.03
C GLU A 74 10.69 -0.02 -6.89
N GLN A 75 9.41 0.34 -6.74
CA GLN A 75 8.57 -0.25 -5.70
C GLN A 75 8.25 -1.72 -5.97
N VAL A 76 8.12 -2.12 -7.22
CA VAL A 76 8.04 -3.55 -7.58
C VAL A 76 9.34 -4.28 -7.23
N GLY A 77 10.48 -3.63 -7.41
CA GLY A 77 11.78 -4.15 -6.93
C GLY A 77 11.76 -4.46 -5.44
N LYS A 78 11.32 -3.52 -4.61
CA LYS A 78 11.14 -3.72 -3.15
C LYS A 78 10.14 -4.84 -2.86
N LEU A 79 9.01 -4.88 -3.56
CA LEU A 79 7.98 -5.90 -3.39
C LEU A 79 8.57 -7.31 -3.55
N PHE A 80 9.35 -7.56 -4.59
CA PHE A 80 9.94 -8.87 -4.87
C PHE A 80 11.17 -9.19 -4.01
N ALA A 81 12.01 -8.19 -3.70
CA ALA A 81 13.23 -8.40 -2.93
C ALA A 81 12.99 -8.50 -1.42
N VAL A 82 12.03 -7.75 -0.88
CA VAL A 82 11.81 -7.60 0.57
C VAL A 82 10.49 -8.22 1.02
N LEU A 83 9.38 -7.79 0.44
CA LEU A 83 8.03 -8.21 0.91
C LEU A 83 7.71 -9.65 0.53
N GLY A 84 8.10 -10.11 -0.66
CA GLY A 84 7.91 -11.50 -1.08
C GLY A 84 8.53 -12.50 -0.10
N PRO A 85 9.83 -12.40 0.18
CA PRO A 85 10.49 -13.25 1.18
C PRO A 85 9.93 -13.12 2.59
N ARG A 86 9.57 -11.90 3.02
CA ARG A 86 8.99 -11.64 4.35
C ARG A 86 7.70 -12.44 4.58
N TYR A 87 6.87 -12.57 3.56
CA TYR A 87 5.56 -13.25 3.64
C TYR A 87 5.55 -14.66 3.06
N ALA A 88 6.71 -15.24 2.79
CA ALA A 88 6.82 -16.58 2.20
C ALA A 88 6.05 -17.65 2.98
N GLU A 89 6.11 -17.61 4.31
CA GLU A 89 5.48 -18.56 5.20
C GLU A 89 4.00 -18.23 5.53
N ARG A 90 3.54 -17.03 5.20
CA ARG A 90 2.16 -16.62 5.50
C ARG A 90 1.23 -16.93 4.33
N ASN A 91 0.14 -17.62 4.59
CA ASN A 91 -0.83 -18.06 3.59
C ASN A 91 -1.99 -17.06 3.43
N GLY A 92 -1.71 -15.82 3.10
CA GLY A 92 -2.71 -14.75 2.95
C GLY A 92 -2.79 -13.83 4.17
N GLY A 93 -3.67 -12.82 4.10
CA GLY A 93 -3.85 -11.87 5.18
C GLY A 93 -2.61 -11.01 5.45
N TYR A 94 -1.97 -10.49 4.39
CA TYR A 94 -0.73 -9.71 4.50
C TYR A 94 -0.96 -8.28 4.96
N ILE A 95 -2.21 -7.79 4.86
CA ILE A 95 -2.57 -6.40 5.05
C ILE A 95 -3.68 -6.27 6.10
N ARG A 96 -3.54 -5.25 6.93
CA ARG A 96 -4.49 -4.87 7.97
C ARG A 96 -5.07 -3.49 7.66
N VAL A 97 -6.37 -3.33 7.88
CA VAL A 97 -7.06 -2.03 7.81
C VAL A 97 -7.62 -1.69 9.19
N LEU A 98 -7.20 -0.56 9.72
CA LEU A 98 -7.63 -0.06 11.03
C LEU A 98 -8.43 1.23 10.84
N LYS A 99 -9.60 1.32 11.47
CA LYS A 99 -10.40 2.56 11.46
C LYS A 99 -9.67 3.66 12.23
N ALA A 100 -9.61 4.86 11.66
CA ALA A 100 -8.86 6.00 12.21
C ALA A 100 -9.76 7.25 12.40
N GLY A 101 -11.03 7.05 12.74
CA GLY A 101 -11.97 8.14 12.98
C GLY A 101 -12.42 8.85 11.72
N PHE A 102 -12.64 10.16 11.81
CA PHE A 102 -13.20 10.97 10.75
C PHE A 102 -12.30 12.17 10.44
N ARG A 103 -12.24 12.55 9.18
CA ARG A 103 -11.41 13.66 8.72
C ARG A 103 -12.09 14.99 9.01
N HIS A 104 -11.32 15.97 9.50
CA HIS A 104 -11.81 17.33 9.67
C HIS A 104 -12.18 17.94 8.30
N GLY A 105 -13.30 18.66 8.27
CA GLY A 105 -13.82 19.31 7.08
C GLY A 105 -14.97 18.55 6.43
N ASP A 106 -14.72 17.40 5.82
CA ASP A 106 -15.73 16.62 5.10
C ASP A 106 -16.29 15.42 5.88
N ASN A 107 -15.81 15.20 7.10
CA ASN A 107 -16.22 14.09 7.96
C ASN A 107 -16.09 12.71 7.31
N ALA A 108 -15.16 12.55 6.39
CA ALA A 108 -14.91 11.27 5.73
C ALA A 108 -14.35 10.24 6.74
N ALA A 109 -14.87 9.02 6.69
CA ALA A 109 -14.33 7.92 7.49
C ALA A 109 -12.91 7.59 7.02
N MET A 110 -11.93 7.68 7.92
CA MET A 110 -10.53 7.42 7.66
C MET A 110 -10.09 6.04 8.13
N ALA A 111 -9.06 5.53 7.51
CA ALA A 111 -8.44 4.26 7.89
C ALA A 111 -6.93 4.31 7.69
N VAL A 112 -6.23 3.57 8.53
CA VAL A 112 -4.83 3.20 8.32
C VAL A 112 -4.80 1.84 7.64
N ILE A 113 -4.12 1.74 6.52
CA ILE A 113 -3.83 0.48 5.86
C ILE A 113 -2.33 0.20 5.96
N GLU A 114 -1.97 -0.98 6.41
CA GLU A 114 -0.58 -1.34 6.68
C GLU A 114 -0.31 -2.81 6.41
N PHE A 115 0.95 -3.13 6.13
CA PHE A 115 1.42 -4.51 6.17
C PHE A 115 1.46 -5.02 7.62
N VAL A 116 1.08 -6.27 7.84
CA VAL A 116 0.99 -6.87 9.18
C VAL A 116 2.35 -6.88 9.89
N ASP A 117 3.40 -7.25 9.15
CA ASP A 117 4.79 -7.28 9.64
C ASP A 117 5.59 -6.11 9.03
N ARG A 118 5.05 -4.89 9.14
CA ARG A 118 5.66 -3.70 8.55
C ARG A 118 6.98 -3.33 9.21
N ASP A 119 7.86 -2.72 8.42
CA ASP A 119 9.05 -2.04 8.92
C ASP A 119 8.67 -0.61 9.36
N PRO A 120 8.81 -0.26 10.66
CA PRO A 120 8.51 1.09 11.14
C PRO A 120 9.33 2.18 10.47
N ASP A 121 10.58 1.88 10.10
CA ASP A 121 11.51 2.84 9.50
C ASP A 121 11.20 3.15 8.03
N ALA A 122 10.36 2.33 7.39
CA ALA A 122 9.93 2.57 6.01
C ALA A 122 8.98 3.75 5.89
N LYS A 123 8.24 4.10 6.96
CA LYS A 123 7.23 5.15 6.92
C LYS A 123 7.86 6.53 6.86
N GLY A 124 7.39 7.35 5.92
CA GLY A 124 7.74 8.77 5.85
C GLY A 124 9.11 9.07 5.26
N GLN A 125 9.74 8.15 4.57
CA GLN A 125 11.07 8.35 3.98
C GLN A 125 11.16 9.56 3.03
N ASP A 126 10.03 10.02 2.48
CA ASP A 126 9.95 11.21 1.59
C ASP A 126 9.28 12.41 2.26
N SER A 127 8.96 12.35 3.54
CA SER A 127 8.14 13.36 4.24
C SER A 127 8.96 14.57 4.73
N GLY A 128 9.98 14.97 4.00
CA GLY A 128 10.86 16.09 4.32
C GLY A 128 12.22 15.64 4.90
N PRO A 129 13.07 16.59 5.29
CA PRO A 129 14.38 16.25 5.84
C PRO A 129 14.19 15.41 7.09
N SER A 130 14.81 14.24 7.11
CA SER A 130 14.94 13.46 8.33
C SER A 130 15.73 14.32 9.33
N GLN A 131 15.09 14.74 10.42
CA GLN A 131 15.84 15.28 11.54
C GLN A 131 16.69 14.12 12.06
N SER A 132 17.96 14.14 11.72
CA SER A 132 18.91 13.23 12.33
C SER A 132 18.93 13.52 13.81
N GLU A 133 18.79 12.50 14.64
CA GLU A 133 18.85 12.60 16.10
C GLU A 133 20.18 13.21 16.62
N GLY A 134 21.12 13.52 15.72
CA GLY A 134 22.39 14.16 16.01
C GLY A 134 22.33 15.66 16.29
N GLU A 135 21.30 16.39 15.84
CA GLU A 135 21.21 17.85 16.08
C GLU A 135 20.57 18.24 17.40
N ALA A 136 19.85 17.32 18.04
CA ALA A 136 19.26 17.57 19.36
C ALA A 136 20.27 17.49 20.52
N ALA A 137 21.45 16.92 20.30
CA ALA A 137 22.50 16.80 21.33
C ALA A 137 23.47 17.99 21.37
N GLU A 138 23.47 18.86 20.36
CA GLU A 138 24.38 20.00 20.26
C GLU A 138 23.73 21.34 20.67
N ALA A 139 22.43 21.33 20.95
CA ALA A 139 21.67 22.52 21.39
C ALA A 139 21.30 22.50 22.90
N ALA A 140 21.89 21.60 23.68
CA ALA A 140 21.64 21.52 25.12
C ALA A 140 22.85 22.01 25.93
#